data_fe9422e320d51f02c0384b5b3f5cf3d6
#
_entry.id   fe9422e320d51f02c0384b5b3f5cf3d6
#
_cell.length_a   1.000
_cell.length_b   1.000
_cell.length_c   1.000
_cell.angle_alpha   90.00
_cell.angle_beta   90.00
_cell.angle_gamma   90.00
#
_symmetry.space_group_name_H-M   'P 1'
#
loop_
_entity.id
_entity.type
_entity.pdbx_description
1 polymer ?
#
loop_
_entity_poly.entity_id
_entity_poly.type
_entity_poly.pdbx_seq_one_letter_code
_entity_poly.pdbx_strand_id
1 'polypeptide(L)'
;MVANFLLSRVLDRFPKLKVVFAESSLGWGAYEIEYADYQSDADGLPSEGYTLKPSELFQRQCYFTCWYDRMSLRVRRYLGSANILWSSHFPLATSPWPNTRQHADLSFVDVPEQEKRRILWENAAKLYSL
;
A
#
# COMPACT_ATOMS: atom_id res chain seq x y z
N MET A 1 8.01 10.53 -1.92
CA MET A 1 8.55 9.40 -2.72
C MET A 1 7.44 8.70 -3.52
N VAL A 2 6.31 8.37 -2.92
CA VAL A 2 5.17 7.71 -3.64
C VAL A 2 4.67 8.58 -4.78
N ALA A 3 4.38 9.86 -4.52
CA ALA A 3 3.95 10.80 -5.56
C ALA A 3 4.88 10.83 -6.78
N ASN A 4 6.21 10.74 -6.57
CA ASN A 4 7.16 10.70 -7.69
C ASN A 4 6.95 9.47 -8.59
N PHE A 5 6.63 8.29 -8.03
CA PHE A 5 6.29 7.12 -8.85
C PHE A 5 4.96 7.31 -9.58
N LEU A 6 3.96 7.87 -8.90
CA LEU A 6 2.62 8.03 -9.46
C LEU A 6 2.55 9.10 -10.55
N LEU A 7 3.34 10.18 -10.41
CA LEU A 7 3.29 11.34 -11.32
C LEU A 7 4.42 11.36 -12.38
N SER A 8 5.39 10.45 -12.33
CA SER A 8 6.54 10.43 -13.24
C SER A 8 6.35 9.67 -14.54
N ARG A 9 5.16 9.10 -14.79
CA ARG A 9 4.84 8.20 -15.91
C ARG A 9 5.65 6.89 -15.93
N VAL A 10 6.50 6.60 -14.93
CA VAL A 10 7.26 5.36 -14.91
C VAL A 10 6.34 4.14 -14.85
N LEU A 11 5.25 4.23 -14.09
CA LEU A 11 4.30 3.13 -13.97
C LEU A 11 3.45 2.91 -15.24
N ASP A 12 3.18 3.96 -16.00
CA ASP A 12 2.54 3.84 -17.32
C ASP A 12 3.48 3.20 -18.36
N ARG A 13 4.73 3.63 -18.36
CA ARG A 13 5.75 3.12 -19.29
C ARG A 13 6.11 1.66 -18.99
N PHE A 14 6.03 1.24 -17.75
CA PHE A 14 6.39 -0.10 -17.29
C PHE A 14 5.22 -0.79 -16.56
N PRO A 15 4.14 -1.19 -17.26
CA PRO A 15 2.92 -1.70 -16.62
C PRO A 15 3.10 -3.02 -15.86
N LYS A 16 4.20 -3.74 -16.10
CA LYS A 16 4.54 -4.97 -15.35
C LYS A 16 5.40 -4.70 -14.10
N LEU A 17 5.93 -3.49 -13.94
CA LEU A 17 6.72 -3.13 -12.76
C LEU A 17 5.83 -3.19 -11.52
N LYS A 18 6.31 -3.82 -10.47
CA LYS A 18 5.71 -3.78 -9.13
C LYS A 18 6.62 -3.02 -8.18
N VAL A 19 6.05 -2.13 -7.40
CA VAL A 19 6.77 -1.29 -6.44
C VAL A 19 6.26 -1.58 -5.05
N VAL A 20 7.14 -1.98 -4.15
CA VAL A 20 6.81 -2.21 -2.74
C VAL A 20 7.47 -1.12 -1.90
N PHE A 21 6.67 -0.33 -1.22
CA PHE A 21 7.14 0.64 -0.24
C PHE A 21 7.25 -0.08 1.11
N ALA A 22 8.41 -0.68 1.31
CA ALA A 22 8.71 -1.42 2.54
C ALA A 22 8.89 -0.46 3.72
N GLU A 23 8.49 -0.91 4.92
CA GLU A 23 8.62 -0.16 6.18
C GLU A 23 7.98 1.24 6.13
N SER A 24 6.94 1.38 5.31
CA SER A 24 6.34 2.67 5.00
C SER A 24 5.20 3.05 5.93
N SER A 25 4.56 2.07 6.60
CA SER A 25 3.24 2.26 7.22
C SER A 25 2.15 2.66 6.20
N LEU A 26 0.90 2.81 6.60
CA LEU A 26 -0.23 2.99 5.69
C LEU A 26 -0.92 4.36 5.80
N GLY A 27 -0.89 4.95 7.00
CA GLY A 27 -1.78 6.06 7.35
C GLY A 27 -1.65 7.29 6.46
N TRP A 28 -0.42 7.65 6.15
CA TRP A 28 -0.11 8.80 5.29
C TRP A 28 -0.37 8.50 3.81
N GLY A 29 -0.29 7.23 3.40
CA GLY A 29 -0.40 6.82 2.00
C GLY A 29 -1.78 7.08 1.40
N ALA A 30 -2.85 6.92 2.18
CA ALA A 30 -4.19 7.23 1.71
C ALA A 30 -4.35 8.71 1.34
N TYR A 31 -3.85 9.60 2.19
CA TYR A 31 -3.84 11.05 1.90
C TYR A 31 -2.97 11.38 0.69
N GLU A 32 -1.77 10.83 0.61
CA GLU A 32 -0.83 11.07 -0.49
C GLU A 32 -1.41 10.68 -1.84
N ILE A 33 -2.13 9.57 -1.91
CA ILE A 33 -2.75 9.08 -3.14
C ILE A 33 -3.94 9.97 -3.54
N GLU A 34 -4.79 10.33 -2.59
CA GLU A 34 -5.91 11.25 -2.82
C GLU A 34 -5.41 12.62 -3.28
N TYR A 35 -4.36 13.14 -2.64
CA TYR A 35 -3.75 14.39 -3.03
C TYR A 35 -3.09 14.32 -4.42
N ALA A 36 -2.47 13.19 -4.77
CA ALA A 36 -1.90 12.99 -6.11
C ALA A 36 -2.98 13.00 -7.20
N ASP A 37 -4.16 12.42 -6.94
CA ASP A 37 -5.30 12.48 -7.87
C ASP A 37 -5.76 13.93 -8.03
N TYR A 38 -5.94 14.67 -6.94
CA TYR A 38 -6.30 16.08 -6.97
C TYR A 38 -5.29 16.92 -7.75
N GLN A 39 -4.00 16.73 -7.49
CA GLN A 39 -2.93 17.45 -8.18
C GLN A 39 -2.89 17.12 -9.68
N SER A 40 -3.06 15.85 -10.03
CA SER A 40 -3.12 15.39 -11.42
C SER A 40 -4.24 16.08 -12.20
N ASP A 41 -5.42 16.18 -11.59
CA ASP A 41 -6.56 16.88 -12.22
C ASP A 41 -6.31 18.39 -12.29
N ALA A 42 -5.75 19.01 -11.25
CA ALA A 42 -5.46 20.44 -11.19
C ALA A 42 -4.40 20.87 -12.20
N ASP A 43 -3.37 20.06 -12.42
CA ASP A 43 -2.28 20.32 -13.37
C ASP A 43 -2.65 19.91 -14.81
N GLY A 44 -3.83 19.34 -15.05
CA GLY A 44 -4.29 18.95 -16.37
C GLY A 44 -3.54 17.75 -16.97
N LEU A 45 -2.89 16.92 -16.14
CA LEU A 45 -2.09 15.76 -16.58
C LEU A 45 -2.85 14.78 -17.50
N PRO A 46 -4.17 14.55 -17.34
CA PRO A 46 -4.93 13.72 -18.28
C PRO A 46 -4.83 14.22 -19.73
N SER A 47 -4.75 15.56 -19.95
CA SER A 47 -4.58 16.13 -21.28
C SER A 47 -3.18 15.93 -21.86
N GLU A 48 -2.20 15.58 -21.03
CA GLU A 48 -0.81 15.30 -21.42
C GLU A 48 -0.56 13.82 -21.75
N GLY A 49 -1.62 13.01 -21.83
CA GLY A 49 -1.55 11.60 -22.21
C GLY A 49 -1.31 10.65 -21.03
N TYR A 50 -1.62 11.06 -19.82
CA TYR A 50 -1.75 10.15 -18.68
C TYR A 50 -3.05 9.35 -18.83
N THR A 51 -2.96 8.03 -18.89
CA THR A 51 -4.10 7.16 -19.18
C THR A 51 -4.86 6.74 -17.94
N LEU A 52 -4.21 6.74 -16.78
CA LEU A 52 -4.76 6.33 -15.50
C LEU A 52 -4.51 7.41 -14.46
N LYS A 53 -5.43 7.51 -13.49
CA LYS A 53 -5.22 8.34 -12.30
C LYS A 53 -4.10 7.77 -11.42
N PRO A 54 -3.43 8.62 -10.62
CA PRO A 54 -2.45 8.16 -9.63
C PRO A 54 -2.95 7.04 -8.73
N SER A 55 -4.20 7.11 -8.25
CA SER A 55 -4.82 6.05 -7.44
C SER A 55 -4.96 4.73 -8.19
N GLU A 56 -5.31 4.77 -9.48
CA GLU A 56 -5.43 3.58 -10.32
C GLU A 56 -4.06 2.96 -10.61
N LEU A 57 -3.03 3.80 -10.84
CA LEU A 57 -1.64 3.37 -10.96
C LEU A 57 -1.15 2.70 -9.69
N PHE A 58 -1.46 3.28 -8.53
CA PHE A 58 -1.15 2.69 -7.24
C PHE A 58 -1.78 1.30 -7.11
N GLN A 59 -3.10 1.20 -7.31
CA GLN A 59 -3.82 -0.07 -7.18
C GLN A 59 -3.31 -1.15 -8.14
N ARG A 60 -2.84 -0.78 -9.32
CA ARG A 60 -2.31 -1.70 -10.31
C ARG A 60 -0.92 -2.24 -9.97
N GLN A 61 -0.04 -1.43 -9.38
CA GLN A 61 1.39 -1.72 -9.34
C GLN A 61 2.10 -1.50 -8.01
N CYS A 62 1.50 -0.77 -7.06
CA CYS A 62 2.17 -0.37 -5.82
C CYS A 62 1.62 -1.11 -4.61
N TYR A 63 2.48 -1.31 -3.62
CA TYR A 63 2.16 -1.99 -2.37
C TYR A 63 2.79 -1.25 -1.20
N PHE A 64 2.07 -1.18 -0.09
CA PHE A 64 2.60 -0.73 1.20
C PHE A 64 2.80 -1.89 2.15
N THR A 65 3.78 -1.79 3.05
CA THR A 65 3.90 -2.71 4.19
C THR A 65 3.42 -2.07 5.49
N CYS A 66 2.86 -2.88 6.37
CA CYS A 66 2.47 -2.51 7.72
C CYS A 66 2.94 -3.54 8.74
N TRP A 67 3.05 -3.15 10.03
CA TRP A 67 3.39 -4.07 11.13
C TRP A 67 2.69 -3.76 12.46
N TYR A 68 2.38 -2.48 12.76
CA TYR A 68 1.71 -2.06 13.99
C TYR A 68 0.49 -1.16 13.74
N ASP A 69 0.09 -1.00 12.52
CA ASP A 69 -0.72 0.09 11.97
C ASP A 69 -2.23 -0.02 12.25
N ARG A 70 -2.65 -0.24 13.51
CA ARG A 70 -4.08 -0.38 13.85
C ARG A 70 -4.94 0.79 13.33
N MET A 71 -4.48 2.03 13.51
CA MET A 71 -5.21 3.20 13.02
C MET A 71 -5.19 3.27 11.49
N SER A 72 -4.04 3.00 10.90
CA SER A 72 -3.85 3.05 9.46
C SER A 72 -4.66 1.98 8.72
N LEU A 73 -4.84 0.80 9.32
CA LEU A 73 -5.68 -0.25 8.76
C LEU A 73 -7.17 0.16 8.63
N ARG A 74 -7.63 1.18 9.34
CA ARG A 74 -8.98 1.73 9.17
C ARG A 74 -9.16 2.46 7.84
N VAL A 75 -8.09 3.02 7.29
CA VAL A 75 -8.10 3.67 5.97
C VAL A 75 -7.76 2.73 4.81
N ARG A 76 -7.57 1.42 5.06
CA ARG A 76 -7.20 0.41 4.06
C ARG A 76 -8.12 0.37 2.83
N ARG A 77 -9.40 0.75 3.00
CA ARG A 77 -10.37 0.80 1.89
C ARG A 77 -9.98 1.81 0.81
N TYR A 78 -9.27 2.87 1.16
CA TYR A 78 -8.79 3.88 0.21
C TYR A 78 -7.53 3.42 -0.54
N LEU A 79 -6.73 2.57 0.09
CA LEU A 79 -5.53 1.98 -0.51
C LEU A 79 -5.84 0.74 -1.35
N GLY A 80 -6.92 0.03 -1.01
CA GLY A 80 -7.21 -1.29 -1.51
C GLY A 80 -6.51 -2.38 -0.68
N SER A 81 -7.27 -3.28 -0.05
CA SER A 81 -6.70 -4.34 0.80
C SER A 81 -5.77 -5.30 0.05
N ALA A 82 -5.88 -5.37 -1.28
CA ALA A 82 -5.00 -6.19 -2.14
C ALA A 82 -3.58 -5.59 -2.29
N ASN A 83 -3.40 -4.33 -1.96
CA ASN A 83 -2.14 -3.59 -2.10
C ASN A 83 -1.41 -3.39 -0.77
N ILE A 84 -1.83 -4.09 0.28
CA ILE A 84 -1.24 -4.03 1.61
C ILE A 84 -0.59 -5.36 1.93
N LEU A 85 0.66 -5.31 2.40
CA LEU A 85 1.45 -6.46 2.85
C LEU A 85 1.74 -6.30 4.34
N TRP A 86 1.71 -7.40 5.08
CA TRP A 86 2.13 -7.37 6.47
C TRP A 86 3.60 -7.77 6.61
N SER A 87 4.32 -7.11 7.51
CA SER A 87 5.73 -7.36 7.82
C SER A 87 5.92 -7.51 9.32
N SER A 88 6.82 -8.38 9.76
CA SER A 88 7.20 -8.48 11.18
C SER A 88 8.20 -7.41 11.61
N HIS A 89 8.77 -6.68 10.67
CA HIS A 89 9.83 -5.69 10.93
C HIS A 89 11.07 -6.29 11.64
N PHE A 90 11.15 -7.63 11.72
CA PHE A 90 12.29 -8.32 12.32
C PHE A 90 13.52 -8.25 11.41
N PRO A 91 14.75 -8.02 11.94
CA PRO A 91 15.16 -8.04 13.36
C PRO A 91 15.30 -6.66 14.01
N LEU A 92 14.62 -5.63 13.52
CA LEU A 92 14.76 -4.27 14.04
C LEU A 92 14.20 -4.14 15.46
N ALA A 93 14.71 -3.18 16.25
CA ALA A 93 14.31 -2.95 17.64
C ALA A 93 12.82 -2.60 17.79
N THR A 94 12.19 -2.09 16.75
CA THR A 94 10.75 -1.77 16.70
C THR A 94 9.89 -2.95 16.24
N SER A 95 10.49 -4.12 16.01
CA SER A 95 9.76 -5.34 15.67
C SER A 95 8.83 -5.77 16.81
N PRO A 96 7.61 -6.25 16.51
CA PRO A 96 6.74 -6.86 17.52
C PRO A 96 7.21 -8.26 17.96
N TRP A 97 8.33 -8.77 17.46
CA TRP A 97 8.89 -10.03 17.92
C TRP A 97 9.33 -9.96 19.39
N PRO A 98 9.11 -11.00 20.25
CA PRO A 98 8.60 -12.32 19.88
C PRO A 98 7.06 -12.43 19.86
N ASN A 99 6.32 -11.38 20.20
CA ASN A 99 4.86 -11.39 20.32
C ASN A 99 4.14 -11.02 19.00
N THR A 100 4.78 -11.32 17.87
CA THR A 100 4.36 -10.93 16.53
C THR A 100 2.90 -11.29 16.22
N ARG A 101 2.47 -12.52 16.60
CA ARG A 101 1.09 -12.98 16.38
C ARG A 101 0.08 -12.16 17.18
N GLN A 102 0.37 -11.92 18.46
CA GLN A 102 -0.49 -11.11 19.34
C GLN A 102 -0.62 -9.67 18.81
N HIS A 103 0.49 -9.08 18.36
CA HIS A 103 0.47 -7.76 17.75
C HIS A 103 -0.35 -7.72 16.45
N ALA A 104 -0.22 -8.72 15.60
CA ALA A 104 -1.06 -8.85 14.42
C ALA A 104 -2.54 -8.91 14.80
N ASP A 105 -2.92 -9.78 15.73
CA ASP A 105 -4.31 -9.92 16.18
C ASP A 105 -4.89 -8.61 16.74
N LEU A 106 -4.11 -7.87 17.53
CA LEU A 106 -4.52 -6.56 18.04
C LEU A 106 -4.66 -5.49 16.93
N SER A 107 -3.79 -5.52 15.94
CA SER A 107 -3.83 -4.56 14.82
C SER A 107 -5.03 -4.79 13.91
N PHE A 108 -5.46 -6.04 13.75
CA PHE A 108 -6.54 -6.43 12.85
C PHE A 108 -7.92 -6.61 13.51
N VAL A 109 -8.12 -6.12 14.76
CA VAL A 109 -9.39 -6.30 15.50
C VAL A 109 -10.63 -5.89 14.70
N ASP A 110 -10.56 -4.77 13.96
CA ASP A 110 -11.69 -4.22 13.20
C ASP A 110 -11.59 -4.54 11.68
N VAL A 111 -10.81 -5.55 11.31
CA VAL A 111 -10.60 -5.94 9.90
C VAL A 111 -11.32 -7.25 9.63
N PRO A 112 -12.18 -7.33 8.58
CA PRO A 112 -12.81 -8.58 8.18
C PRO A 112 -11.79 -9.70 7.96
N GLU A 113 -12.11 -10.92 8.38
CA GLU A 113 -11.18 -12.06 8.34
C GLU A 113 -10.62 -12.31 6.93
N GLN A 114 -11.42 -12.14 5.90
CA GLN A 114 -10.96 -12.30 4.53
C GLN A 114 -9.89 -11.26 4.15
N GLU A 115 -10.06 -9.99 4.56
CA GLU A 115 -9.06 -8.94 4.31
C GLU A 115 -7.81 -9.14 5.18
N LYS A 116 -7.99 -9.52 6.45
CA LYS A 116 -6.89 -9.89 7.36
C LYS A 116 -6.01 -10.97 6.75
N ARG A 117 -6.61 -12.05 6.26
CA ARG A 117 -5.91 -13.14 5.61
C ARG A 117 -5.13 -12.67 4.37
N ARG A 118 -5.74 -11.85 3.53
CA ARG A 118 -5.08 -11.27 2.36
C ARG A 118 -3.84 -10.46 2.75
N ILE A 119 -3.98 -9.56 3.70
CA ILE A 119 -2.90 -8.67 4.12
C ILE A 119 -1.77 -9.43 4.82
N LEU A 120 -2.12 -10.40 5.67
CA LEU A 120 -1.12 -11.17 6.43
C LEU A 120 -0.24 -12.05 5.55
N TRP A 121 -0.77 -12.63 4.46
CA TRP A 121 0.04 -13.55 3.66
C TRP A 121 -0.35 -13.67 2.17
N GLU A 122 -1.65 -13.67 1.78
CA GLU A 122 -2.05 -14.00 0.40
C GLU A 122 -1.52 -12.98 -0.62
N ASN A 123 -1.51 -11.68 -0.25
CA ASN A 123 -0.98 -10.64 -1.13
C ASN A 123 0.53 -10.83 -1.38
N ALA A 124 1.30 -11.15 -0.34
CA ALA A 124 2.72 -11.42 -0.49
C ALA A 124 2.95 -12.70 -1.31
N ALA A 125 2.24 -13.77 -1.02
CA ALA A 125 2.32 -15.02 -1.78
C ALA A 125 2.04 -14.79 -3.27
N LYS A 126 1.00 -14.04 -3.60
CA LYS A 126 0.66 -13.69 -4.98
C LYS A 126 1.72 -12.80 -5.63
N LEU A 127 2.21 -11.77 -4.92
CA LEU A 127 3.18 -10.81 -5.47
C LEU A 127 4.52 -11.47 -5.79
N TYR A 128 4.97 -12.36 -4.91
CA TYR A 128 6.28 -13.03 -5.01
C TYR A 128 6.20 -14.45 -5.59
N SER A 129 5.01 -14.91 -6.00
CA SER A 129 4.80 -16.25 -6.58
C SER A 129 5.23 -17.38 -5.65
N LEU A 130 4.85 -17.29 -4.36
CA LEU A 130 5.17 -18.27 -3.31
C LEU A 130 4.09 -19.35 -3.24
#